data_c7cb0dd02e064629ee03e76671a8491f
#
_entry.id   c7cb0dd02e064629ee03e76671a8491f
#
_cell.length_a   1.000
_cell.length_b   1.000
_cell.length_c   1.000
_cell.angle_alpha   90.00
_cell.angle_beta   90.00
_cell.angle_gamma   90.00
#
_symmetry.space_group_name_H-M   'P 1'
#
loop_
_entity.id
_entity.type
_entity.pdbx_description
1 polymer ?
#
loop_
_entity_poly.entity_id
_entity_poly.type
_entity_poly.pdbx_seq_one_letter_code
_entity_poly.pdbx_strand_id
1 'polypeptide(L)'
;MGCKELIEALRASGDEKIKAIRTDAEHEAERIRLEAAQRIESVRADHARKRSAAAAAHTERLLSDANGAARRIRLDADHALSARLYGVARASLPQLRNAGYRDAFISFAKELPRFTWKTVRVRPEDADLAQQLFPDAEIAADAGITGGLEAVSEGQRVRVVNTFEKRLERLWEELLPDVMKDVAERGA
;
A
#
# COMPACT_ATOMS: atom_id res chain seq x y z
N MET A 1 -86.51 -58.86 -12.72
CA MET A 1 -85.81 -57.59 -12.70
C MET A 1 -86.25 -56.73 -13.87
N GLY A 2 -86.93 -55.62 -13.62
CA GLY A 2 -87.45 -54.77 -14.68
C GLY A 2 -86.40 -53.90 -15.31
N CYS A 3 -86.55 -53.55 -16.56
CA CYS A 3 -85.65 -52.69 -17.33
C CYS A 3 -85.40 -51.30 -16.63
N LYS A 4 -86.37 -50.83 -15.87
CA LYS A 4 -86.24 -49.57 -15.05
C LYS A 4 -85.22 -49.69 -13.94
N GLU A 5 -85.20 -50.79 -13.19
CA GLU A 5 -84.22 -51.03 -12.08
C GLU A 5 -82.82 -51.14 -12.57
N LEU A 6 -82.57 -51.67 -13.78
CA LEU A 6 -81.26 -51.72 -14.38
C LEU A 6 -80.75 -50.31 -14.81
N ILE A 7 -81.68 -49.49 -15.35
CA ILE A 7 -81.34 -48.10 -15.72
C ILE A 7 -81.04 -47.26 -14.50
N GLU A 8 -81.76 -47.36 -13.42
CA GLU A 8 -81.53 -46.70 -12.14
C GLU A 8 -80.18 -47.11 -11.53
N ALA A 9 -79.90 -48.44 -11.49
CA ALA A 9 -78.61 -48.92 -11.02
C ALA A 9 -77.41 -48.42 -11.87
N LEU A 10 -77.56 -48.39 -13.17
CA LEU A 10 -76.56 -47.85 -14.10
C LEU A 10 -76.34 -46.35 -13.87
N ARG A 11 -77.43 -45.59 -13.67
CA ARG A 11 -77.29 -44.11 -13.32
C ARG A 11 -76.63 -43.95 -11.98
N ALA A 12 -77.02 -44.66 -10.92
CA ALA A 12 -76.39 -44.57 -9.63
C ALA A 12 -74.89 -44.88 -9.70
N SER A 13 -74.49 -45.96 -10.38
CA SER A 13 -73.11 -46.32 -10.61
C SER A 13 -72.31 -45.23 -11.41
N GLY A 14 -73.00 -44.63 -12.39
CA GLY A 14 -72.44 -43.53 -13.14
C GLY A 14 -72.18 -42.26 -12.27
N ASP A 15 -73.18 -41.93 -11.46
CA ASP A 15 -73.05 -40.79 -10.52
C ASP A 15 -71.95 -40.97 -9.46
N GLU A 16 -71.81 -42.20 -8.93
CA GLU A 16 -70.71 -42.55 -8.02
C GLU A 16 -69.36 -42.44 -8.69
N LYS A 17 -69.19 -42.89 -9.91
CA LYS A 17 -67.95 -42.73 -10.68
C LYS A 17 -67.64 -41.30 -10.96
N ILE A 18 -68.64 -40.47 -11.35
CA ILE A 18 -68.44 -39.04 -11.55
C ILE A 18 -68.02 -38.36 -10.25
N LYS A 19 -68.59 -38.68 -9.12
CA LYS A 19 -68.25 -38.17 -7.81
C LYS A 19 -66.82 -38.54 -7.43
N ALA A 20 -66.44 -39.80 -7.62
CA ALA A 20 -65.06 -40.24 -7.36
C ALA A 20 -64.06 -39.53 -8.22
N ILE A 21 -64.28 -39.36 -9.53
CA ILE A 21 -63.41 -38.66 -10.45
C ILE A 21 -63.27 -37.16 -10.02
N ARG A 22 -64.36 -36.52 -9.59
CA ARG A 22 -64.30 -35.11 -9.13
C ARG A 22 -63.51 -35.01 -7.84
N THR A 23 -63.69 -35.91 -6.88
CA THR A 23 -62.93 -35.91 -5.63
C THR A 23 -61.44 -36.11 -5.89
N ASP A 24 -61.09 -37.06 -6.76
CA ASP A 24 -59.71 -37.33 -7.14
C ASP A 24 -59.06 -36.10 -7.83
N ALA A 25 -59.81 -35.44 -8.74
CA ALA A 25 -59.36 -34.21 -9.40
C ALA A 25 -59.15 -33.06 -8.40
N GLU A 26 -60.05 -32.90 -7.42
CA GLU A 26 -59.92 -31.89 -6.37
C GLU A 26 -58.70 -32.15 -5.49
N HIS A 27 -58.46 -33.38 -5.08
CA HIS A 27 -57.28 -33.78 -4.32
C HIS A 27 -55.98 -33.53 -5.12
N GLU A 28 -55.96 -33.87 -6.41
CA GLU A 28 -54.80 -33.61 -7.27
C GLU A 28 -54.53 -32.12 -7.46
N ALA A 29 -55.59 -31.32 -7.66
CA ALA A 29 -55.46 -29.87 -7.77
C ALA A 29 -54.91 -29.24 -6.48
N GLU A 30 -55.34 -29.71 -5.32
CA GLU A 30 -54.84 -29.22 -4.04
C GLU A 30 -53.38 -29.63 -3.80
N ARG A 31 -52.99 -30.86 -4.17
CA ARG A 31 -51.59 -31.29 -4.12
C ARG A 31 -50.68 -30.41 -4.98
N ILE A 32 -51.10 -30.11 -6.24
CA ILE A 32 -50.35 -29.24 -7.14
C ILE A 32 -50.23 -27.83 -6.57
N ARG A 33 -51.30 -27.27 -5.97
CA ARG A 33 -51.24 -25.96 -5.34
C ARG A 33 -50.26 -25.89 -4.18
N LEU A 34 -50.26 -26.92 -3.30
CA LEU A 34 -49.34 -27.01 -2.16
C LEU A 34 -47.89 -27.11 -2.65
N GLU A 35 -47.62 -27.99 -3.63
CA GLU A 35 -46.28 -28.10 -4.20
C GLU A 35 -45.79 -26.79 -4.84
N ALA A 36 -46.67 -26.11 -5.59
CA ALA A 36 -46.34 -24.82 -6.17
C ALA A 36 -46.05 -23.74 -5.11
N ALA A 37 -46.88 -23.69 -4.04
CA ALA A 37 -46.67 -22.77 -2.93
C ALA A 37 -45.31 -23.00 -2.23
N GLN A 38 -44.99 -24.27 -1.92
CA GLN A 38 -43.72 -24.64 -1.31
C GLN A 38 -42.53 -24.25 -2.22
N ARG A 39 -42.64 -24.47 -3.52
CA ARG A 39 -41.60 -24.12 -4.49
C ARG A 39 -41.39 -22.60 -4.57
N ILE A 40 -42.48 -21.82 -4.55
CA ILE A 40 -42.41 -20.35 -4.53
C ILE A 40 -41.69 -19.86 -3.27
N GLU A 41 -42.03 -20.40 -2.09
CA GLU A 41 -41.39 -20.01 -0.84
C GLU A 41 -39.86 -20.38 -0.82
N SER A 42 -39.52 -21.56 -1.32
CA SER A 42 -38.11 -21.96 -1.47
C SER A 42 -37.33 -21.00 -2.37
N VAL A 43 -37.89 -20.66 -3.53
CA VAL A 43 -37.28 -19.72 -4.48
C VAL A 43 -37.11 -18.32 -3.85
N ARG A 44 -38.14 -17.85 -3.13
CA ARG A 44 -38.08 -16.56 -2.41
C ARG A 44 -36.99 -16.55 -1.35
N ALA A 45 -36.88 -17.59 -0.55
CA ALA A 45 -35.86 -17.72 0.48
C ALA A 45 -34.44 -17.74 -0.11
N ASP A 46 -34.25 -18.46 -1.21
CA ASP A 46 -32.97 -18.54 -1.89
C ASP A 46 -32.58 -17.19 -2.49
N HIS A 47 -33.51 -16.47 -3.12
CA HIS A 47 -33.27 -15.12 -3.62
C HIS A 47 -32.97 -14.12 -2.50
N ALA A 48 -33.64 -14.22 -1.36
CA ALA A 48 -33.37 -13.37 -0.20
C ALA A 48 -31.94 -13.60 0.31
N ARG A 49 -31.52 -14.87 0.48
CA ARG A 49 -30.13 -15.20 0.88
C ARG A 49 -29.09 -14.68 -0.12
N LYS A 50 -29.31 -14.91 -1.42
CA LYS A 50 -28.39 -14.44 -2.46
C LYS A 50 -28.26 -12.91 -2.46
N ARG A 51 -29.38 -12.18 -2.32
CA ARG A 51 -29.34 -10.71 -2.22
C ARG A 51 -28.60 -10.22 -0.99
N SER A 52 -28.85 -10.83 0.18
CA SER A 52 -28.15 -10.47 1.41
C SER A 52 -26.63 -10.72 1.30
N ALA A 53 -26.23 -11.88 0.78
CA ALA A 53 -24.83 -12.21 0.55
C ALA A 53 -24.15 -11.26 -0.45
N ALA A 54 -24.84 -10.94 -1.55
CA ALA A 54 -24.31 -9.99 -2.54
C ALA A 54 -24.15 -8.58 -1.98
N ALA A 55 -25.11 -8.10 -1.17
CA ALA A 55 -25.04 -6.81 -0.50
C ALA A 55 -23.89 -6.77 0.51
N ALA A 56 -23.72 -7.81 1.32
CA ALA A 56 -22.60 -7.91 2.26
C ALA A 56 -21.25 -7.89 1.55
N ALA A 57 -21.08 -8.69 0.50
CA ALA A 57 -19.85 -8.73 -0.29
C ALA A 57 -19.55 -7.38 -0.99
N HIS A 58 -20.59 -6.69 -1.45
CA HIS A 58 -20.42 -5.35 -2.04
C HIS A 58 -19.96 -4.31 -1.01
N THR A 59 -20.58 -4.31 0.17
CA THR A 59 -20.18 -3.42 1.28
C THR A 59 -18.74 -3.68 1.69
N GLU A 60 -18.34 -4.94 1.84
CA GLU A 60 -16.97 -5.31 2.20
C GLU A 60 -15.95 -4.82 1.17
N ARG A 61 -16.25 -4.96 -0.13
CA ARG A 61 -15.41 -4.44 -1.21
C ARG A 61 -15.27 -2.92 -1.14
N LEU A 62 -16.37 -2.19 -0.98
CA LEU A 62 -16.34 -0.73 -0.86
C LEU A 62 -15.50 -0.26 0.34
N LEU A 63 -15.63 -0.91 1.50
CA LEU A 63 -14.83 -0.60 2.68
C LEU A 63 -13.34 -0.91 2.46
N SER A 64 -13.03 -2.04 1.83
CA SER A 64 -11.66 -2.42 1.47
C SER A 64 -11.03 -1.40 0.53
N ASP A 65 -11.74 -1.01 -0.53
CA ASP A 65 -11.28 -0.03 -1.52
C ASP A 65 -11.08 1.36 -0.89
N ALA A 66 -12.01 1.80 -0.04
CA ALA A 66 -11.91 3.07 0.68
C ALA A 66 -10.70 3.08 1.64
N ASN A 67 -10.51 2.01 2.40
CA ASN A 67 -9.36 1.86 3.30
C ASN A 67 -8.03 1.83 2.50
N GLY A 68 -8.02 1.14 1.36
CA GLY A 68 -6.87 1.11 0.45
C GLY A 68 -6.54 2.50 -0.11
N ALA A 69 -7.55 3.27 -0.51
CA ALA A 69 -7.39 4.64 -0.99
C ALA A 69 -6.87 5.57 0.11
N ALA A 70 -7.45 5.51 1.32
CA ALA A 70 -7.02 6.30 2.45
C ALA A 70 -5.56 6.01 2.85
N ARG A 71 -5.17 4.74 2.82
CA ARG A 71 -3.80 4.31 3.10
C ARG A 71 -2.80 4.85 2.06
N ARG A 72 -3.17 4.82 0.77
CA ARG A 72 -2.34 5.41 -0.30
C ARG A 72 -2.15 6.91 -0.11
N ILE A 73 -3.23 7.66 0.12
CA ILE A 73 -3.15 9.11 0.34
C ILE A 73 -2.22 9.44 1.51
N ARG A 74 -2.29 8.69 2.61
CA ARG A 74 -1.40 8.87 3.76
C ARG A 74 0.07 8.61 3.40
N LEU A 75 0.35 7.50 2.72
CA LEU A 75 1.72 7.16 2.30
C LEU A 75 2.30 8.21 1.34
N ASP A 76 1.50 8.70 0.40
CA ASP A 76 1.92 9.76 -0.54
C ASP A 76 2.23 11.06 0.21
N ALA A 77 1.42 11.43 1.21
CA ALA A 77 1.65 12.60 2.05
C ALA A 77 2.94 12.45 2.89
N ASP A 78 3.14 11.30 3.52
CA ASP A 78 4.34 11.00 4.31
C ASP A 78 5.61 11.03 3.44
N HIS A 79 5.54 10.47 2.23
CA HIS A 79 6.63 10.51 1.27
C HIS A 79 6.94 11.94 0.80
N ALA A 80 5.92 12.73 0.48
CA ALA A 80 6.09 14.12 0.08
C ALA A 80 6.69 14.97 1.21
N LEU A 81 6.25 14.75 2.46
CA LEU A 81 6.80 15.41 3.64
C LEU A 81 8.28 15.04 3.84
N SER A 82 8.61 13.75 3.80
CA SER A 82 10.00 13.27 3.90
C SER A 82 10.90 13.90 2.85
N ALA A 83 10.46 13.96 1.58
CA ALA A 83 11.23 14.58 0.51
C ALA A 83 11.46 16.08 0.75
N ARG A 84 10.47 16.80 1.25
CA ARG A 84 10.60 18.22 1.61
C ARG A 84 11.57 18.43 2.78
N LEU A 85 11.47 17.60 3.83
CA LEU A 85 12.37 17.67 4.98
C LEU A 85 13.82 17.37 4.59
N TYR A 86 14.03 16.37 3.73
CA TYR A 86 15.35 16.11 3.14
C TYR A 86 15.90 17.30 2.38
N GLY A 87 15.07 17.96 1.57
CA GLY A 87 15.44 19.18 0.85
C GLY A 87 15.88 20.31 1.78
N VAL A 88 15.15 20.53 2.87
CA VAL A 88 15.48 21.53 3.89
C VAL A 88 16.80 21.17 4.60
N ALA A 89 16.96 19.92 5.03
CA ALA A 89 18.19 19.44 5.65
C ALA A 89 19.40 19.64 4.73
N ARG A 90 19.26 19.28 3.44
CA ARG A 90 20.30 19.48 2.44
C ARG A 90 20.64 20.96 2.23
N ALA A 91 19.64 21.84 2.19
CA ALA A 91 19.84 23.28 2.05
C ALA A 91 20.54 23.89 3.29
N SER A 92 20.45 23.26 4.45
CA SER A 92 21.10 23.70 5.69
C SER A 92 22.54 23.20 5.85
N LEU A 93 23.03 22.29 5.01
CA LEU A 93 24.40 21.74 5.10
C LEU A 93 25.49 22.83 5.08
N PRO A 94 25.41 23.96 4.31
CA PRO A 94 26.39 25.01 4.36
C PRO A 94 26.58 25.62 5.75
N GLN A 95 25.53 25.62 6.59
CA GLN A 95 25.56 26.16 7.95
C GLN A 95 26.46 25.34 8.92
N LEU A 96 26.75 24.07 8.55
CA LEU A 96 27.65 23.21 9.31
C LEU A 96 29.12 23.60 9.18
N ARG A 97 29.43 24.53 8.26
CA ARG A 97 30.78 25.12 8.11
C ARG A 97 31.02 26.24 9.14
N ASN A 98 30.89 25.88 10.39
CA ASN A 98 31.13 26.75 11.54
C ASN A 98 32.57 26.63 12.07
N ALA A 99 32.87 27.23 13.23
CA ALA A 99 34.20 27.24 13.84
C ALA A 99 34.82 25.83 14.06
N GLY A 100 34.00 24.77 14.21
CA GLY A 100 34.44 23.36 14.36
C GLY A 100 34.62 22.61 13.04
N TYR A 101 34.35 23.25 11.89
CA TYR A 101 34.39 22.55 10.61
C TYR A 101 35.77 22.02 10.24
N ARG A 102 36.86 22.76 10.55
CA ARG A 102 38.22 22.32 10.28
C ARG A 102 38.53 20.97 10.93
N ASP A 103 38.15 20.82 12.17
CA ASP A 103 38.37 19.54 12.92
C ASP A 103 37.51 18.40 12.38
N ALA A 104 36.27 18.71 11.98
CA ALA A 104 35.41 17.77 11.30
C ALA A 104 36.00 17.31 9.98
N PHE A 105 36.53 18.22 9.16
CA PHE A 105 37.17 17.89 7.88
C PHE A 105 38.39 16.98 8.07
N ILE A 106 39.23 17.28 9.07
CA ILE A 106 40.40 16.43 9.44
C ILE A 106 39.92 15.04 9.86
N SER A 107 38.83 14.97 10.61
CA SER A 107 38.22 13.67 10.99
C SER A 107 37.75 12.89 9.76
N PHE A 108 37.09 13.56 8.81
CA PHE A 108 36.63 12.91 7.56
C PHE A 108 37.79 12.40 6.71
N ALA A 109 38.91 13.13 6.68
CA ALA A 109 40.12 12.68 6.01
C ALA A 109 40.73 11.46 6.68
N LYS A 110 40.70 11.37 8.01
CA LYS A 110 41.19 10.19 8.78
C LYS A 110 40.32 8.96 8.63
N GLU A 111 39.05 9.11 8.30
CA GLU A 111 38.14 7.98 8.01
C GLU A 111 38.44 7.31 6.68
N LEU A 112 39.20 7.93 5.79
CA LEU A 112 39.56 7.31 4.54
C LEU A 112 40.47 6.10 4.76
N PRO A 113 40.26 5.01 4.03
CA PRO A 113 41.16 3.87 4.08
C PRO A 113 42.56 4.25 3.56
N ARG A 114 43.57 3.49 4.00
CA ARG A 114 44.97 3.74 3.63
C ARG A 114 45.21 3.31 2.18
N PHE A 115 45.06 4.24 1.26
CA PHE A 115 45.39 4.08 -0.17
C PHE A 115 46.25 5.26 -0.62
N THR A 116 46.95 5.07 -1.77
CA THR A 116 47.54 6.20 -2.49
C THR A 116 46.43 6.89 -3.27
N TRP A 117 46.07 8.07 -2.81
CA TRP A 117 45.04 8.90 -3.44
C TRP A 117 45.65 9.69 -4.58
N LYS A 118 45.07 9.54 -5.80
CA LYS A 118 45.51 10.30 -6.97
C LYS A 118 44.84 11.66 -7.02
N THR A 119 43.56 11.72 -6.80
CA THR A 119 42.78 12.95 -6.87
C THR A 119 41.89 13.11 -5.65
N VAL A 120 41.90 14.26 -5.01
CA VAL A 120 41.00 14.59 -3.92
C VAL A 120 40.17 15.80 -4.32
N ARG A 121 38.85 15.64 -4.43
CA ARG A 121 37.92 16.71 -4.72
C ARG A 121 37.38 17.31 -3.44
N VAL A 122 37.42 18.60 -3.36
CA VAL A 122 36.94 19.38 -2.22
C VAL A 122 36.27 20.66 -2.68
N ARG A 123 35.53 21.30 -1.80
CA ARG A 123 35.08 22.66 -2.04
C ARG A 123 36.30 23.60 -2.20
N PRO A 124 36.23 24.64 -3.07
CA PRO A 124 37.35 25.56 -3.31
C PRO A 124 38.00 26.09 -2.04
N GLU A 125 37.19 26.46 -1.04
CA GLU A 125 37.68 27.02 0.22
C GLU A 125 38.44 26.02 1.12
N ASP A 126 38.34 24.74 0.82
CA ASP A 126 38.98 23.64 1.57
C ASP A 126 40.27 23.16 0.86
N ALA A 127 40.62 23.72 -0.31
CA ALA A 127 41.72 23.26 -1.11
C ALA A 127 43.08 23.28 -0.35
N ASP A 128 43.38 24.37 0.35
CA ASP A 128 44.62 24.51 1.14
C ASP A 128 44.68 23.47 2.26
N LEU A 129 43.57 23.22 2.93
CA LEU A 129 43.50 22.23 4.00
C LEU A 129 43.66 20.82 3.44
N ALA A 130 43.03 20.52 2.30
CA ALA A 130 43.17 19.25 1.62
C ALA A 130 44.60 19.01 1.14
N GLN A 131 45.30 20.05 0.59
CA GLN A 131 46.68 19.96 0.17
C GLN A 131 47.63 19.63 1.32
N GLN A 132 47.37 20.16 2.52
CA GLN A 132 48.14 19.84 3.73
C GLN A 132 47.97 18.39 4.17
N LEU A 133 46.76 17.81 4.00
CA LEU A 133 46.45 16.45 4.42
C LEU A 133 46.82 15.39 3.38
N PHE A 134 46.83 15.78 2.11
CA PHE A 134 47.11 14.91 0.96
C PHE A 134 48.17 15.52 0.03
N PRO A 135 49.44 15.67 0.49
CA PRO A 135 50.48 16.36 -0.25
C PRO A 135 50.79 15.74 -1.63
N ASP A 136 50.60 14.40 -1.75
CA ASP A 136 50.89 13.63 -2.96
C ASP A 136 49.71 13.55 -3.93
N ALA A 137 48.53 14.04 -3.54
CA ALA A 137 47.33 14.00 -4.37
C ALA A 137 47.08 15.29 -5.14
N GLU A 138 46.50 15.14 -6.32
CA GLU A 138 45.98 16.28 -7.09
C GLU A 138 44.70 16.78 -6.42
N ILE A 139 44.69 18.04 -5.96
CA ILE A 139 43.51 18.67 -5.35
C ILE A 139 42.68 19.31 -6.44
N ALA A 140 41.44 18.83 -6.60
CA ALA A 140 40.47 19.36 -7.55
C ALA A 140 39.35 20.11 -6.81
N ALA A 141 39.17 21.39 -7.15
CA ALA A 141 38.11 22.20 -6.59
C ALA A 141 36.77 21.88 -7.25
N ASP A 142 35.73 21.62 -6.43
CA ASP A 142 34.37 21.32 -6.86
C ASP A 142 33.37 22.13 -6.01
N ALA A 143 32.76 23.15 -6.64
CA ALA A 143 31.77 24.01 -5.98
C ALA A 143 30.44 23.27 -5.65
N GLY A 144 30.21 22.08 -6.21
CA GLY A 144 29.05 21.23 -5.91
C GLY A 144 29.15 20.53 -4.56
N ILE A 145 30.36 20.45 -3.97
CA ILE A 145 30.60 19.91 -2.63
C ILE A 145 30.35 21.01 -1.59
N THR A 146 29.42 20.79 -0.68
CA THR A 146 29.13 21.74 0.41
C THR A 146 30.18 21.66 1.52
N GLY A 147 30.69 20.46 1.80
CA GLY A 147 31.75 20.22 2.79
C GLY A 147 32.17 18.76 2.79
N GLY A 148 33.36 18.48 3.35
CA GLY A 148 33.99 17.17 3.29
C GLY A 148 34.76 16.98 2.00
N LEU A 149 34.99 15.72 1.60
CA LEU A 149 35.90 15.40 0.49
C LEU A 149 35.44 14.15 -0.28
N GLU A 150 35.87 14.05 -1.53
CA GLU A 150 35.82 12.87 -2.35
C GLU A 150 37.24 12.49 -2.77
N ALA A 151 37.65 11.26 -2.53
CA ALA A 151 39.00 10.77 -2.89
C ALA A 151 38.93 9.61 -3.88
N VAL A 152 39.80 9.65 -4.88
CA VAL A 152 39.94 8.64 -5.93
C VAL A 152 41.37 8.11 -5.92
N SER A 153 41.50 6.79 -5.82
CA SER A 153 42.81 6.12 -5.81
C SER A 153 43.47 6.12 -7.18
N GLU A 154 44.77 5.86 -7.20
CA GLU A 154 45.50 5.59 -8.42
C GLU A 154 44.86 4.43 -9.20
N GLY A 155 44.72 4.60 -10.53
CA GLY A 155 44.02 3.63 -11.39
C GLY A 155 42.49 3.66 -11.23
N GLN A 156 41.89 4.59 -10.50
CA GLN A 156 40.44 4.80 -10.33
C GLN A 156 39.67 3.56 -9.78
N ARG A 157 40.36 2.64 -9.12
CA ARG A 157 39.76 1.40 -8.59
C ARG A 157 38.93 1.61 -7.35
N VAL A 158 39.26 2.62 -6.55
CA VAL A 158 38.57 2.97 -5.31
C VAL A 158 38.20 4.44 -5.34
N ARG A 159 36.93 4.72 -5.12
CA ARG A 159 36.39 6.07 -4.92
C ARG A 159 35.68 6.11 -3.60
N VAL A 160 36.06 7.03 -2.74
CA VAL A 160 35.42 7.25 -1.45
C VAL A 160 34.79 8.64 -1.45
N VAL A 161 33.51 8.70 -1.21
CA VAL A 161 32.75 9.95 -1.09
C VAL A 161 32.41 10.16 0.39
N ASN A 162 33.05 11.15 1.02
CA ASN A 162 32.86 11.50 2.42
C ASN A 162 32.47 12.98 2.54
N THR A 163 31.46 13.38 1.78
CA THR A 163 30.91 14.73 1.77
C THR A 163 29.71 14.84 2.71
N PHE A 164 29.33 16.04 3.09
CA PHE A 164 28.12 16.28 3.90
C PHE A 164 26.86 15.71 3.26
N GLU A 165 26.73 15.87 1.93
CA GLU A 165 25.60 15.35 1.17
C GLU A 165 25.50 13.82 1.30
N LYS A 166 26.65 13.13 1.14
CA LYS A 166 26.66 11.66 1.21
C LYS A 166 26.46 11.13 2.62
N ARG A 167 26.91 11.88 3.63
CA ARG A 167 26.65 11.58 5.04
C ARG A 167 25.17 11.76 5.36
N LEU A 168 24.55 12.86 4.91
CA LEU A 168 23.13 13.08 5.09
C LEU A 168 22.32 11.96 4.43
N GLU A 169 22.66 11.57 3.21
CA GLU A 169 21.99 10.49 2.48
C GLU A 169 22.05 9.16 3.26
N ARG A 170 23.21 8.80 3.83
CA ARG A 170 23.40 7.57 4.59
C ARG A 170 22.64 7.57 5.93
N LEU A 171 22.59 8.72 6.59
CA LEU A 171 21.96 8.86 7.90
C LEU A 171 20.48 9.18 7.80
N TRP A 172 19.97 9.51 6.61
CA TRP A 172 18.61 10.00 6.45
C TRP A 172 17.54 9.01 6.95
N GLU A 173 17.72 7.73 6.67
CA GLU A 173 16.78 6.70 7.11
C GLU A 173 16.70 6.57 8.65
N GLU A 174 17.83 6.82 9.32
CA GLU A 174 17.90 6.81 10.80
C GLU A 174 17.34 8.11 11.41
N LEU A 175 17.57 9.24 10.76
CA LEU A 175 17.14 10.57 11.23
C LEU A 175 15.66 10.85 10.97
N LEU A 176 15.12 10.30 9.89
CA LEU A 176 13.77 10.61 9.43
C LEU A 176 12.68 10.36 10.49
N PRO A 177 12.67 9.25 11.25
CA PRO A 177 11.66 9.02 12.27
C PRO A 177 11.64 10.11 13.36
N ASP A 178 12.80 10.55 13.81
CA ASP A 178 12.93 11.57 14.86
C ASP A 178 12.48 12.94 14.32
N VAL A 179 12.89 13.29 13.11
CA VAL A 179 12.48 14.54 12.45
C VAL A 179 10.98 14.57 12.21
N MET A 180 10.38 13.46 11.76
CA MET A 180 8.93 13.34 11.56
C MET A 180 8.17 13.48 12.87
N LYS A 181 8.68 12.91 13.95
CA LYS A 181 8.10 13.03 15.29
C LYS A 181 8.13 14.48 15.78
N ASP A 182 9.27 15.16 15.66
CA ASP A 182 9.42 16.57 16.04
C ASP A 182 8.45 17.48 15.27
N VAL A 183 8.26 17.21 13.98
CA VAL A 183 7.31 17.98 13.15
C VAL A 183 5.86 17.73 13.59
N ALA A 184 5.52 16.48 13.90
CA ALA A 184 4.17 16.15 14.39
C ALA A 184 3.87 16.81 15.74
N GLU A 185 4.84 16.85 16.67
CA GLU A 185 4.69 17.49 17.99
C GLU A 185 4.59 19.01 17.92
N ARG A 186 5.22 19.66 16.94
CA ARG A 186 5.16 21.11 16.75
C ARG A 186 4.01 21.58 15.86
N GLY A 187 3.43 20.68 15.09
CA GLY A 187 2.30 20.98 14.19
C GLY A 187 0.92 20.70 14.77
N ALA A 188 0.87 20.15 15.97
CA ALA A 188 -0.36 19.93 16.75
C ALA A 188 -0.58 21.11 17.72
#